data_d257e52a6e46a3bbf6bed821b45755de
#
_entry.id   d257e52a6e46a3bbf6bed821b45755de
#
_cell.length_a   1.000
_cell.length_b   1.000
_cell.length_c   1.000
_cell.angle_alpha   90.00
_cell.angle_beta   90.00
_cell.angle_gamma   90.00
#
_symmetry.space_group_name_H-M   'P 1'
#
loop_
_entity.id
_entity.type
_entity.pdbx_description
1 polymer ?
#
loop_
_entity_poly.entity_id
_entity_poly.type
_entity_poly.pdbx_seq_one_letter_code
_entity_poly.pdbx_strand_id
1 'polypeptide(L)'
;MKKNRKRIIITVLEILAVLLLLGPVYRLACGIGLKKLYSNNGITIYADDVRYKEEAKQMAETLRVQMLEVDSDYSPKISVYFCRTMAEFHVTAIAIGKPLALSRTGLKATLCRPCDWVNNSIEPRKPQLLPRSLSSVLLHEALHHYERKKLGAVRFFKKMHSENWKIEGFCEYHSASSSFPTDKGLRIFSGEDNYDFVTSNEIKPEYFYFVSRLRTDYLLNFKKVNESDYWSTRYDEDQLDNEIRQALKEKKYTFSVQ
;
A
#
# COMPACT_ATOMS: atom_id res chain seq x y z
N MET A 1 -38.41 11.97 -24.04
CA MET A 1 -37.04 11.45 -23.90
C MET A 1 -35.95 12.53 -23.70
N LYS A 2 -35.92 13.64 -24.44
CA LYS A 2 -34.89 14.70 -24.33
C LYS A 2 -34.80 15.37 -22.93
N LYS A 3 -35.91 15.54 -22.19
CA LYS A 3 -35.95 16.20 -20.88
C LYS A 3 -35.27 15.37 -19.78
N ASN A 4 -35.39 14.03 -19.83
CA ASN A 4 -34.73 13.15 -18.86
C ASN A 4 -33.21 13.06 -19.09
N ARG A 5 -32.73 13.08 -20.34
CA ARG A 5 -31.27 13.12 -20.62
C ARG A 5 -30.61 14.38 -20.09
N LYS A 6 -31.24 15.57 -20.23
CA LYS A 6 -30.71 16.81 -19.65
C LYS A 6 -30.60 16.73 -18.13
N ARG A 7 -31.62 16.21 -17.44
CA ARG A 7 -31.56 16.04 -15.96
C ARG A 7 -30.42 15.10 -15.54
N ILE A 8 -30.30 13.94 -16.20
CA ILE A 8 -29.21 12.99 -15.90
C ILE A 8 -27.84 13.65 -16.09
N ILE A 9 -27.62 14.40 -17.17
CA ILE A 9 -26.35 15.08 -17.44
C ILE A 9 -26.06 16.13 -16.33
N ILE A 10 -27.08 16.92 -15.95
CA ILE A 10 -26.92 17.93 -14.88
C ILE A 10 -26.54 17.25 -13.56
N THR A 11 -27.27 16.21 -13.16
CA THR A 11 -26.97 15.47 -11.92
C THR A 11 -25.57 14.84 -11.94
N VAL A 12 -25.13 14.29 -13.08
CA VAL A 12 -23.75 13.76 -13.21
C VAL A 12 -22.72 14.88 -13.09
N LEU A 13 -22.96 16.04 -13.68
CA LEU A 13 -22.07 17.20 -13.58
C LEU A 13 -22.02 17.76 -12.16
N GLU A 14 -23.14 17.80 -11.46
CA GLU A 14 -23.22 18.21 -10.04
C GLU A 14 -22.44 17.23 -9.16
N ILE A 15 -22.61 15.92 -9.33
CA ILE A 15 -21.85 14.90 -8.61
C ILE A 15 -20.34 15.04 -8.90
N LEU A 16 -19.97 15.24 -10.16
CA LEU A 16 -18.56 15.46 -10.53
C LEU A 16 -17.99 16.74 -9.92
N ALA A 17 -18.75 17.84 -9.89
CA ALA A 17 -18.35 19.08 -9.25
C ALA A 17 -18.15 18.91 -7.74
N VAL A 18 -19.07 18.21 -7.06
CA VAL A 18 -18.95 17.88 -5.63
C VAL A 18 -17.71 17.02 -5.38
N LEU A 19 -17.48 15.99 -6.20
CA LEU A 19 -16.29 15.14 -6.07
C LEU A 19 -14.98 15.91 -6.31
N LEU A 20 -14.96 16.86 -7.23
CA LEU A 20 -13.82 17.73 -7.50
C LEU A 20 -13.51 18.69 -6.32
N LEU A 21 -14.56 19.18 -5.66
CA LEU A 21 -14.44 20.05 -4.49
C LEU A 21 -14.06 19.28 -3.21
N LEU A 22 -14.51 18.03 -3.08
CA LEU A 22 -14.17 17.18 -1.92
C LEU A 22 -12.68 16.91 -1.79
N GLY A 23 -11.94 16.83 -2.91
CA GLY A 23 -10.50 16.57 -2.88
C GLY A 23 -9.69 17.64 -2.12
N PRO A 24 -9.78 18.93 -2.49
CA PRO A 24 -9.13 20.01 -1.76
C PRO A 24 -9.59 20.13 -0.31
N VAL A 25 -10.91 20.00 -0.05
CA VAL A 25 -11.48 20.03 1.31
C VAL A 25 -10.93 18.87 2.15
N TYR A 26 -10.86 17.67 1.59
CA TYR A 26 -10.30 16.52 2.29
C TYR A 26 -8.82 16.72 2.67
N ARG A 27 -8.00 17.25 1.74
CA ARG A 27 -6.59 17.56 2.03
C ARG A 27 -6.44 18.62 3.12
N LEU A 28 -7.28 19.63 3.07
CA LEU A 28 -7.30 20.66 4.11
C LEU A 28 -7.68 20.04 5.46
N ALA A 29 -8.70 19.19 5.49
CA ALA A 29 -9.11 18.48 6.69
C ALA A 29 -7.99 17.57 7.24
N CYS A 30 -7.27 16.83 6.38
CA CYS A 30 -6.12 16.02 6.78
C CYS A 30 -4.99 16.84 7.40
N GLY A 31 -4.84 18.10 6.97
CA GLY A 31 -3.79 18.99 7.46
C GLY A 31 -4.16 19.83 8.69
N ILE A 32 -5.39 19.77 9.18
CA ILE A 32 -5.81 20.56 10.33
C ILE A 32 -4.97 20.21 11.57
N GLY A 33 -4.29 21.20 12.11
CA GLY A 33 -3.41 21.05 13.28
C GLY A 33 -2.05 20.43 12.99
N LEU A 34 -1.77 20.03 11.73
CA LEU A 34 -0.46 19.55 11.31
C LEU A 34 0.37 20.70 10.67
N LYS A 35 1.67 20.61 10.85
CA LYS A 35 2.65 21.53 10.26
C LYS A 35 3.34 20.84 9.08
N LYS A 36 3.63 21.61 8.04
CA LYS A 36 4.46 21.13 6.94
C LYS A 36 5.92 21.08 7.41
N LEU A 37 6.46 19.87 7.57
CA LEU A 37 7.83 19.66 8.01
C LEU A 37 8.81 19.69 6.84
N TYR A 38 8.43 19.08 5.71
CA TYR A 38 9.28 18.98 4.52
C TYR A 38 8.45 19.06 3.25
N SER A 39 9.03 19.65 2.18
CA SER A 39 8.42 19.65 0.86
C SER A 39 9.50 19.81 -0.20
N ASN A 40 9.77 18.77 -0.96
CA ASN A 40 10.69 18.79 -2.09
C ASN A 40 10.38 17.64 -3.06
N ASN A 41 10.73 17.81 -4.34
CA ASN A 41 10.61 16.78 -5.37
C ASN A 41 9.24 16.07 -5.41
N GLY A 42 8.16 16.80 -5.14
CA GLY A 42 6.78 16.29 -5.17
C GLY A 42 6.34 15.50 -3.93
N ILE A 43 7.21 15.31 -2.95
CA ILE A 43 6.86 14.71 -1.66
C ILE A 43 6.73 15.81 -0.61
N THR A 44 5.61 15.83 0.09
CA THR A 44 5.36 16.76 1.20
C THR A 44 4.95 15.97 2.43
N ILE A 45 5.61 16.25 3.56
CA ILE A 45 5.33 15.58 4.85
C ILE A 45 4.76 16.58 5.84
N TYR A 46 3.67 16.19 6.48
CA TYR A 46 2.96 16.93 7.51
C TYR A 46 2.93 16.12 8.82
N ALA A 47 3.29 16.77 9.93
CA ALA A 47 3.12 16.23 11.28
C ALA A 47 2.88 17.37 12.27
N ASP A 48 2.56 17.06 13.51
CA ASP A 48 2.26 18.06 14.55
C ASP A 48 3.51 18.69 15.17
N ASP A 49 4.62 17.95 15.23
CA ASP A 49 5.84 18.35 15.93
C ASP A 49 6.98 18.70 14.95
N VAL A 50 7.40 19.96 14.99
CA VAL A 50 8.49 20.47 14.17
C VAL A 50 9.86 19.90 14.50
N ARG A 51 10.02 19.24 15.65
CA ARG A 51 11.27 18.58 16.04
C ARG A 51 11.66 17.47 15.09
N TYR A 52 10.69 16.84 14.42
CA TYR A 52 10.92 15.74 13.45
C TYR A 52 11.22 16.23 12.03
N LYS A 53 11.70 17.45 11.86
CA LYS A 53 11.95 18.03 10.53
C LYS A 53 13.07 17.30 9.77
N GLU A 54 14.13 16.93 10.45
CA GLU A 54 15.26 16.21 9.81
C GLU A 54 14.89 14.76 9.48
N GLU A 55 14.18 14.09 10.38
CA GLU A 55 13.64 12.74 10.13
C GLU A 55 12.65 12.76 8.95
N ALA A 56 11.78 13.75 8.87
CA ALA A 56 10.85 13.95 7.76
C ALA A 56 11.59 14.16 6.43
N LYS A 57 12.69 14.93 6.44
CA LYS A 57 13.54 15.12 5.28
C LYS A 57 14.19 13.81 4.84
N GLN A 58 14.85 13.10 5.75
CA GLN A 58 15.50 11.81 5.46
C GLN A 58 14.48 10.81 4.90
N MET A 59 13.31 10.72 5.52
CA MET A 59 12.25 9.82 5.10
C MET A 59 11.74 10.15 3.68
N ALA A 60 11.55 11.42 3.36
CA ALA A 60 11.13 11.84 2.02
C ALA A 60 12.21 11.56 0.96
N GLU A 61 13.48 11.76 1.29
CA GLU A 61 14.61 11.48 0.41
C GLU A 61 14.77 9.96 0.19
N THR A 62 14.69 9.16 1.25
CA THR A 62 14.70 7.69 1.17
C THR A 62 13.55 7.20 0.30
N LEU A 63 12.33 7.66 0.56
CA LEU A 63 11.16 7.30 -0.24
C LEU A 63 11.35 7.64 -1.72
N ARG A 64 11.92 8.82 -2.01
CA ARG A 64 12.21 9.22 -3.39
C ARG A 64 13.20 8.28 -4.06
N VAL A 65 14.30 7.94 -3.39
CA VAL A 65 15.32 7.02 -3.94
C VAL A 65 14.70 5.67 -4.23
N GLN A 66 14.00 5.09 -3.27
CA GLN A 66 13.33 3.80 -3.44
C GLN A 66 12.29 3.80 -4.57
N MET A 67 11.54 4.89 -4.73
CA MET A 67 10.60 5.03 -5.86
C MET A 67 11.30 5.10 -7.22
N LEU A 68 12.50 5.71 -7.29
CA LEU A 68 13.32 5.76 -8.51
C LEU A 68 13.98 4.41 -8.83
N GLU A 69 14.21 3.56 -7.85
CA GLU A 69 14.65 2.17 -8.06
C GLU A 69 13.56 1.32 -8.72
N VAL A 70 12.29 1.61 -8.42
CA VAL A 70 11.15 0.94 -9.07
C VAL A 70 10.93 1.45 -10.51
N ASP A 71 11.01 2.76 -10.70
CA ASP A 71 10.85 3.40 -12.01
C ASP A 71 11.62 4.72 -12.03
N SER A 72 12.73 4.77 -12.77
CA SER A 72 13.65 5.91 -12.86
C SER A 72 12.98 7.19 -13.38
N ASP A 73 11.90 7.06 -14.13
CA ASP A 73 11.16 8.17 -14.73
C ASP A 73 9.97 8.62 -13.86
N TYR A 74 9.75 7.93 -12.74
CA TYR A 74 8.64 8.27 -11.87
C TYR A 74 8.93 9.49 -11.00
N SER A 75 8.10 10.52 -11.15
CA SER A 75 8.09 11.69 -10.27
C SER A 75 6.87 11.62 -9.34
N PRO A 76 7.06 11.28 -8.07
CA PRO A 76 5.97 11.21 -7.09
C PRO A 76 5.36 12.60 -6.85
N LYS A 77 4.05 12.64 -6.61
CA LYS A 77 3.33 13.84 -6.14
C LYS A 77 2.42 13.40 -5.00
N ILE A 78 2.98 13.31 -3.79
CA ILE A 78 2.35 12.68 -2.64
C ILE A 78 2.45 13.60 -1.43
N SER A 79 1.34 13.78 -0.71
CA SER A 79 1.31 14.42 0.61
C SER A 79 1.11 13.34 1.68
N VAL A 80 2.04 13.22 2.61
CA VAL A 80 1.98 12.27 3.73
C VAL A 80 1.58 13.03 4.99
N TYR A 81 0.53 12.56 5.66
CA TYR A 81 -0.02 13.15 6.86
C TYR A 81 0.12 12.17 8.02
N PHE A 82 0.91 12.53 9.01
CA PHE A 82 1.09 11.75 10.22
C PHE A 82 0.10 12.17 11.26
N CYS A 83 -0.88 11.31 11.53
CA CYS A 83 -1.91 11.56 12.53
C CYS A 83 -1.31 11.47 13.95
N ARG A 84 -1.76 12.37 14.83
CA ARG A 84 -1.29 12.45 16.24
C ARG A 84 -1.82 11.31 17.09
N THR A 85 -3.04 10.88 16.79
CA THR A 85 -3.75 9.86 17.54
C THR A 85 -4.42 8.84 16.63
N MET A 86 -4.71 7.65 17.16
CA MET A 86 -5.50 6.65 16.43
C MET A 86 -6.92 7.14 16.12
N ALA A 87 -7.52 7.95 16.98
CA ALA A 87 -8.84 8.53 16.74
C ALA A 87 -8.81 9.47 15.54
N GLU A 88 -7.81 10.36 15.45
CA GLU A 88 -7.61 11.24 14.31
C GLU A 88 -7.40 10.44 13.01
N PHE A 89 -6.56 9.39 13.06
CA PHE A 89 -6.35 8.52 11.93
C PHE A 89 -7.65 7.86 11.44
N HIS A 90 -8.45 7.30 12.34
CA HIS A 90 -9.72 6.65 11.96
C HIS A 90 -10.72 7.63 11.36
N VAL A 91 -10.86 8.82 11.93
CA VAL A 91 -11.78 9.85 11.43
C VAL A 91 -11.31 10.35 10.07
N THR A 92 -10.03 10.66 9.93
CA THR A 92 -9.47 11.24 8.70
C THR A 92 -9.35 10.21 7.58
N ALA A 93 -8.94 9.00 7.91
CA ALA A 93 -8.82 7.91 6.93
C ALA A 93 -10.18 7.35 6.50
N ILE A 94 -11.25 7.57 7.28
CA ILE A 94 -12.55 6.91 7.10
C ILE A 94 -12.30 5.40 6.91
N ALA A 95 -11.40 4.86 7.71
CA ALA A 95 -10.89 3.51 7.52
C ALA A 95 -11.70 2.52 8.36
N ILE A 96 -12.18 1.49 7.69
CA ILE A 96 -12.68 0.28 8.35
C ILE A 96 -11.49 -0.62 8.62
N GLY A 97 -11.26 -0.95 9.88
CA GLY A 97 -10.08 -1.73 10.29
C GLY A 97 -9.00 -0.85 10.95
N LYS A 98 -7.79 -1.39 11.06
CA LYS A 98 -6.65 -0.71 11.68
C LYS A 98 -5.40 -0.81 10.80
N PRO A 99 -5.41 -0.30 9.54
CA PRO A 99 -4.23 -0.33 8.71
C PRO A 99 -3.09 0.48 9.36
N LEU A 100 -1.85 0.22 8.97
CA LEU A 100 -0.68 0.98 9.42
C LEU A 100 -0.66 2.38 8.78
N ALA A 101 -1.01 2.44 7.51
CA ALA A 101 -1.22 3.66 6.75
C ALA A 101 -2.32 3.43 5.71
N LEU A 102 -2.71 4.44 4.98
CA LEU A 102 -3.74 4.37 3.96
C LEU A 102 -3.50 5.38 2.84
N SER A 103 -3.40 4.91 1.62
CA SER A 103 -3.30 5.75 0.44
C SER A 103 -4.64 6.13 -0.15
N ARG A 104 -4.88 7.42 -0.28
CA ARG A 104 -5.96 8.02 -1.06
C ARG A 104 -5.41 8.45 -2.41
N THR A 105 -5.16 7.50 -3.29
CA THR A 105 -4.45 7.69 -4.57
C THR A 105 -5.09 8.76 -5.45
N GLY A 106 -6.43 8.88 -5.46
CA GLY A 106 -7.16 9.93 -6.17
C GLY A 106 -6.87 11.33 -5.64
N LEU A 107 -6.53 11.46 -4.38
CA LEU A 107 -6.27 12.71 -3.69
C LEU A 107 -4.77 12.98 -3.52
N LYS A 108 -3.91 12.06 -3.96
CA LYS A 108 -2.45 12.12 -3.76
C LYS A 108 -2.08 12.33 -2.28
N ALA A 109 -2.82 11.69 -1.40
CA ALA A 109 -2.68 11.77 0.04
C ALA A 109 -2.43 10.39 0.62
N THR A 110 -1.46 10.28 1.50
CA THR A 110 -1.20 9.11 2.34
C THR A 110 -1.36 9.53 3.80
N LEU A 111 -2.18 8.80 4.53
CA LEU A 111 -2.39 8.99 5.96
C LEU A 111 -1.64 7.89 6.70
N CYS A 112 -0.86 8.28 7.67
CA CYS A 112 -0.13 7.37 8.53
C CYS A 112 -0.62 7.53 9.97
N ARG A 113 -0.81 6.42 10.67
CA ARG A 113 -1.14 6.43 12.09
C ARG A 113 0.07 6.86 12.94
N PRO A 114 -0.09 7.10 14.25
CA PRO A 114 1.03 7.38 15.14
C PRO A 114 2.14 6.33 15.03
N CYS A 115 3.38 6.78 14.98
CA CYS A 115 4.56 5.97 14.75
C CYS A 115 5.76 6.50 15.53
N ASP A 116 6.81 5.70 15.61
CA ASP A 116 8.09 6.09 16.19
C ASP A 116 9.01 6.62 15.09
N TRP A 117 9.17 7.94 15.06
CA TRP A 117 10.03 8.63 14.09
C TRP A 117 11.50 8.32 14.29
N VAL A 118 11.94 8.27 15.55
CA VAL A 118 13.35 8.10 15.92
C VAL A 118 13.86 6.72 15.53
N ASN A 119 13.04 5.69 15.82
CA ASN A 119 13.39 4.31 15.51
C ASN A 119 12.91 3.85 14.13
N ASN A 120 12.36 4.77 13.32
CA ASN A 120 11.78 4.44 12.00
C ASN A 120 10.84 3.22 12.08
N SER A 121 9.96 3.19 13.06
CA SER A 121 9.14 2.01 13.37
C SER A 121 7.66 2.35 13.49
N ILE A 122 6.83 1.41 13.06
CA ILE A 122 5.39 1.45 13.24
C ILE A 122 4.92 0.09 13.78
N GLU A 123 4.31 0.13 14.96
CA GLU A 123 3.87 -1.07 15.67
C GLU A 123 2.73 -1.78 14.95
N PRO A 124 2.70 -3.10 14.92
CA PRO A 124 1.61 -3.86 14.35
C PRO A 124 0.35 -3.74 15.23
N ARG A 125 -0.80 -4.10 14.67
CA ARG A 125 -2.06 -4.10 15.42
C ARG A 125 -2.22 -5.28 16.40
N LYS A 126 -1.44 -6.32 16.21
CA LYS A 126 -1.52 -7.58 16.97
C LYS A 126 -0.11 -8.00 17.39
N PRO A 127 0.05 -8.52 18.61
CA PRO A 127 1.37 -8.87 19.16
C PRO A 127 2.05 -10.06 18.44
N GLN A 128 1.30 -10.84 17.66
CA GLN A 128 1.83 -11.94 16.88
C GLN A 128 2.50 -11.49 15.57
N LEU A 129 2.38 -10.22 15.23
CA LEU A 129 2.93 -9.62 14.02
C LEU A 129 4.25 -8.91 14.34
N LEU A 130 5.06 -8.71 13.32
CA LEU A 130 6.32 -8.00 13.43
C LEU A 130 6.11 -6.49 13.21
N PRO A 131 6.84 -5.63 13.93
CA PRO A 131 6.92 -4.21 13.61
C PRO A 131 7.44 -4.03 12.17
N ARG A 132 6.98 -2.97 11.51
CA ARG A 132 7.48 -2.60 10.18
C ARG A 132 8.32 -1.33 10.28
N SER A 133 9.31 -1.20 9.39
CA SER A 133 9.95 0.09 9.24
C SER A 133 8.95 1.10 8.66
N LEU A 134 8.95 2.30 9.20
CA LEU A 134 8.06 3.36 8.73
C LEU A 134 8.33 3.72 7.27
N SER A 135 9.60 3.72 6.86
CA SER A 135 10.00 3.96 5.47
C SER A 135 9.43 2.90 4.52
N SER A 136 9.42 1.62 4.91
CA SER A 136 8.82 0.57 4.07
C SER A 136 7.29 0.68 3.97
N VAL A 137 6.62 1.07 5.05
CA VAL A 137 5.17 1.33 5.02
C VAL A 137 4.85 2.51 4.10
N LEU A 138 5.64 3.58 4.15
CA LEU A 138 5.46 4.72 3.26
C LEU A 138 5.75 4.37 1.80
N LEU A 139 6.76 3.53 1.53
CA LEU A 139 7.02 3.04 0.18
C LEU A 139 5.84 2.21 -0.34
N HIS A 140 5.33 1.29 0.45
CA HIS A 140 4.12 0.52 0.11
C HIS A 140 2.97 1.44 -0.32
N GLU A 141 2.67 2.43 0.50
CA GLU A 141 1.60 3.38 0.22
C GLU A 141 1.88 4.28 -1.00
N ALA A 142 3.14 4.65 -1.21
CA ALA A 142 3.54 5.44 -2.37
C ALA A 142 3.42 4.64 -3.67
N LEU A 143 3.67 3.34 -3.62
CA LEU A 143 3.50 2.44 -4.76
C LEU A 143 2.06 2.37 -5.25
N HIS A 144 1.06 2.46 -4.38
CA HIS A 144 -0.34 2.57 -4.84
C HIS A 144 -0.59 3.83 -5.68
N HIS A 145 0.10 4.94 -5.40
CA HIS A 145 0.02 6.13 -6.27
C HIS A 145 0.71 5.91 -7.62
N TYR A 146 1.85 5.18 -7.62
CA TYR A 146 2.55 4.77 -8.82
C TYR A 146 1.69 3.86 -9.70
N GLU A 147 1.16 2.76 -9.13
CA GLU A 147 0.30 1.81 -9.83
C GLU A 147 -0.90 2.49 -10.48
N ARG A 148 -1.57 3.38 -9.74
CA ARG A 148 -2.69 4.14 -10.28
C ARG A 148 -2.26 5.03 -11.45
N LYS A 149 -1.09 5.67 -11.38
CA LYS A 149 -0.56 6.48 -12.50
C LYS A 149 -0.24 5.59 -13.69
N LYS A 150 0.42 4.45 -13.47
CA LYS A 150 0.86 3.53 -14.51
C LYS A 150 -0.30 2.81 -15.20
N LEU A 151 -1.23 2.27 -14.44
CA LEU A 151 -2.38 1.52 -14.95
C LEU A 151 -3.52 2.42 -15.45
N GLY A 152 -3.56 3.67 -15.01
CA GLY A 152 -4.72 4.53 -15.14
C GLY A 152 -5.81 4.20 -14.11
N ALA A 153 -6.63 5.18 -13.74
CA ALA A 153 -7.59 5.05 -12.63
C ALA A 153 -8.57 3.87 -12.82
N VAL A 154 -9.15 3.73 -14.00
CA VAL A 154 -10.17 2.69 -14.26
C VAL A 154 -9.59 1.30 -14.15
N ARG A 155 -8.42 1.04 -14.76
CA ARG A 155 -7.76 -0.27 -14.72
C ARG A 155 -7.26 -0.60 -13.33
N PHE A 156 -6.72 0.39 -12.61
CA PHE A 156 -6.28 0.24 -11.23
C PHE A 156 -7.44 -0.21 -10.33
N PHE A 157 -8.57 0.50 -10.34
CA PHE A 157 -9.72 0.12 -9.53
C PHE A 157 -10.33 -1.22 -9.93
N LYS A 158 -10.34 -1.54 -11.24
CA LYS A 158 -10.78 -2.88 -11.69
C LYS A 158 -9.88 -3.96 -11.09
N LYS A 159 -8.56 -3.78 -11.12
CA LYS A 159 -7.61 -4.76 -10.56
C LYS A 159 -7.71 -4.88 -9.04
N MET A 160 -7.90 -3.78 -8.31
CA MET A 160 -8.16 -3.83 -6.87
C MET A 160 -9.37 -4.70 -6.50
N HIS A 161 -10.35 -4.84 -7.38
CA HIS A 161 -11.53 -5.67 -7.13
C HIS A 161 -11.35 -7.13 -7.60
N SER A 162 -10.65 -7.35 -8.70
CA SER A 162 -10.56 -8.67 -9.33
C SER A 162 -9.22 -9.38 -9.15
N GLU A 163 -8.15 -8.66 -8.85
CA GLU A 163 -6.78 -9.14 -8.77
C GLU A 163 -6.03 -8.38 -7.65
N ASN A 164 -6.69 -8.19 -6.49
CA ASN A 164 -6.14 -7.38 -5.39
C ASN A 164 -4.76 -7.86 -4.91
N TRP A 165 -4.53 -9.17 -4.99
CA TRP A 165 -3.24 -9.75 -4.64
C TRP A 165 -2.07 -9.20 -5.48
N LYS A 166 -2.31 -8.79 -6.74
CA LYS A 166 -1.25 -8.19 -7.57
C LYS A 166 -0.92 -6.77 -7.11
N ILE A 167 -1.96 -5.99 -6.81
CA ILE A 167 -1.80 -4.62 -6.31
C ILE A 167 -1.03 -4.64 -5.00
N GLU A 168 -1.51 -5.38 -4.01
CA GLU A 168 -0.86 -5.46 -2.71
C GLU A 168 0.49 -6.19 -2.80
N GLY A 169 0.57 -7.26 -3.61
CA GLY A 169 1.79 -8.03 -3.78
C GLY A 169 2.93 -7.23 -4.40
N PHE A 170 2.65 -6.37 -5.37
CA PHE A 170 3.64 -5.47 -5.96
C PHE A 170 4.18 -4.47 -4.93
N CYS A 171 3.29 -3.89 -4.13
CA CYS A 171 3.67 -2.99 -3.05
C CYS A 171 4.51 -3.70 -1.97
N GLU A 172 4.10 -4.88 -1.51
CA GLU A 172 4.84 -5.67 -0.51
C GLU A 172 6.18 -6.19 -1.05
N TYR A 173 6.26 -6.55 -2.33
CA TYR A 173 7.50 -6.98 -2.97
C TYR A 173 8.56 -5.87 -2.98
N HIS A 174 8.21 -4.69 -3.47
CA HIS A 174 9.14 -3.57 -3.56
C HIS A 174 9.43 -2.89 -2.22
N SER A 175 8.49 -2.90 -1.27
CA SER A 175 8.73 -2.35 0.07
C SER A 175 9.56 -3.29 0.96
N ALA A 176 9.80 -4.51 0.53
CA ALA A 176 10.67 -5.51 1.15
C ALA A 176 10.38 -5.80 2.64
N SER A 177 9.17 -5.51 3.12
CA SER A 177 8.81 -5.63 4.54
C SER A 177 7.42 -6.24 4.69
N SER A 178 7.28 -7.17 5.62
CA SER A 178 6.00 -7.78 5.97
C SER A 178 5.82 -7.77 7.49
N SER A 179 4.59 -7.53 7.94
CA SER A 179 4.25 -7.73 9.35
C SER A 179 4.04 -9.22 9.69
N PHE A 180 3.81 -10.07 8.71
CA PHE A 180 3.62 -11.49 8.94
C PHE A 180 4.98 -12.21 9.03
N PRO A 181 5.22 -13.03 10.09
CA PRO A 181 6.48 -13.77 10.23
C PRO A 181 6.68 -14.74 9.05
N THR A 182 7.79 -14.58 8.31
CA THR A 182 8.04 -15.28 7.05
C THR A 182 8.05 -16.80 7.19
N ASP A 183 8.81 -17.34 8.16
CA ASP A 183 8.90 -18.79 8.35
C ASP A 183 7.54 -19.40 8.67
N LYS A 184 6.75 -18.72 9.52
CA LYS A 184 5.39 -19.15 9.84
C LYS A 184 4.48 -19.09 8.61
N GLY A 185 4.61 -18.04 7.83
CA GLY A 185 3.86 -17.84 6.60
C GLY A 185 4.14 -18.93 5.57
N LEU A 186 5.41 -19.27 5.35
CA LEU A 186 5.81 -20.34 4.43
C LEU A 186 5.31 -21.71 4.87
N ARG A 187 5.41 -22.02 6.15
CA ARG A 187 4.91 -23.31 6.69
C ARG A 187 3.41 -23.45 6.53
N ILE A 188 2.64 -22.38 6.79
CA ILE A 188 1.19 -22.38 6.57
C ILE A 188 0.89 -22.51 5.07
N PHE A 189 1.57 -21.74 4.23
CA PHE A 189 1.37 -21.78 2.78
C PHE A 189 1.69 -23.15 2.17
N SER A 190 2.76 -23.81 2.64
CA SER A 190 3.15 -25.16 2.19
C SER A 190 2.28 -26.27 2.76
N GLY A 191 1.39 -25.99 3.69
CA GLY A 191 0.55 -26.99 4.37
C GLY A 191 1.29 -27.77 5.48
N GLU A 192 2.46 -27.30 5.90
CA GLU A 192 3.24 -27.89 7.01
C GLU A 192 2.73 -27.42 8.38
N ASP A 193 1.94 -26.35 8.40
CA ASP A 193 1.35 -25.78 9.60
C ASP A 193 -0.11 -25.40 9.37
N ASN A 194 -0.90 -25.31 10.47
CA ASN A 194 -2.33 -25.08 10.41
C ASN A 194 -2.67 -23.60 10.20
N TYR A 195 -3.67 -23.35 9.36
CA TYR A 195 -4.24 -22.02 9.13
C TYR A 195 -4.97 -21.43 10.37
N ASP A 196 -5.22 -22.25 11.40
CA ASP A 196 -5.86 -21.81 12.63
C ASP A 196 -5.10 -20.68 13.34
N PHE A 197 -3.76 -20.62 13.18
CA PHE A 197 -2.97 -19.51 13.66
C PHE A 197 -3.45 -18.16 13.08
N VAL A 198 -3.80 -18.15 11.79
CA VAL A 198 -4.28 -16.94 11.09
C VAL A 198 -5.69 -16.57 11.54
N THR A 199 -6.57 -17.57 11.68
CA THR A 199 -7.98 -17.33 12.03
C THR A 199 -8.16 -16.98 13.49
N SER A 200 -7.52 -17.69 14.40
CA SER A 200 -7.64 -17.47 15.85
C SER A 200 -7.04 -16.12 16.31
N ASN A 201 -6.03 -15.64 15.58
CA ASN A 201 -5.42 -14.34 15.87
C ASN A 201 -6.01 -13.17 15.06
N GLU A 202 -7.01 -13.44 14.19
CA GLU A 202 -7.64 -12.43 13.33
C GLU A 202 -6.64 -11.62 12.49
N ILE A 203 -5.61 -12.30 11.93
CA ILE A 203 -4.52 -11.71 11.14
C ILE A 203 -4.59 -12.10 9.66
N LYS A 204 -5.81 -12.36 9.17
CA LYS A 204 -6.05 -12.70 7.75
C LYS A 204 -5.53 -11.66 6.76
N PRO A 205 -5.68 -10.33 7.01
CA PRO A 205 -5.15 -9.34 6.08
C PRO A 205 -3.63 -9.42 5.93
N GLU A 206 -2.89 -9.59 7.03
CA GLU A 206 -1.43 -9.65 6.99
C GLU A 206 -0.92 -10.93 6.34
N TYR A 207 -1.63 -12.05 6.53
CA TYR A 207 -1.34 -13.29 5.81
C TYR A 207 -1.65 -13.15 4.31
N PHE A 208 -2.72 -12.47 3.94
CA PHE A 208 -3.03 -12.14 2.55
C PHE A 208 -1.90 -11.31 1.91
N TYR A 209 -1.38 -10.29 2.59
CA TYR A 209 -0.24 -9.50 2.11
C TYR A 209 1.02 -10.36 1.93
N PHE A 210 1.29 -11.25 2.89
CA PHE A 210 2.39 -12.20 2.79
C PHE A 210 2.27 -13.09 1.56
N VAL A 211 1.11 -13.73 1.33
CA VAL A 211 0.88 -14.59 0.16
C VAL A 211 0.94 -13.79 -1.14
N SER A 212 0.41 -12.58 -1.15
CA SER A 212 0.47 -11.67 -2.31
C SER A 212 1.91 -11.34 -2.69
N ARG A 213 2.76 -11.04 -1.70
CA ARG A 213 4.20 -10.83 -1.89
C ARG A 213 4.88 -12.10 -2.42
N LEU A 214 4.60 -13.26 -1.84
CA LEU A 214 5.17 -14.55 -2.26
C LEU A 214 4.87 -14.84 -3.73
N ARG A 215 3.62 -14.65 -4.17
CA ARG A 215 3.20 -14.79 -5.57
C ARG A 215 3.94 -13.82 -6.49
N THR A 216 4.08 -12.57 -6.05
CA THR A 216 4.76 -11.52 -6.83
C THR A 216 6.24 -11.81 -6.96
N ASP A 217 6.92 -12.17 -5.88
CA ASP A 217 8.33 -12.57 -5.89
C ASP A 217 8.56 -13.79 -6.80
N TYR A 218 7.70 -14.79 -6.72
CA TYR A 218 7.77 -15.96 -7.60
C TYR A 218 7.68 -15.58 -9.08
N LEU A 219 6.76 -14.70 -9.45
CA LEU A 219 6.59 -14.28 -10.84
C LEU A 219 7.73 -13.37 -11.31
N LEU A 220 8.04 -12.31 -10.58
CA LEU A 220 9.00 -11.31 -11.02
C LEU A 220 10.45 -11.78 -10.85
N ASN A 221 10.76 -12.40 -9.71
CA ASN A 221 12.12 -12.77 -9.37
C ASN A 221 12.49 -14.19 -9.84
N PHE A 222 11.66 -15.19 -9.62
CA PHE A 222 11.97 -16.57 -10.00
C PHE A 222 11.62 -16.88 -11.46
N LYS A 223 10.38 -16.60 -11.88
CA LYS A 223 9.94 -16.83 -13.29
C LYS A 223 10.44 -15.76 -14.26
N LYS A 224 10.99 -14.64 -13.76
CA LYS A 224 11.48 -13.51 -14.57
C LYS A 224 10.40 -12.93 -15.50
N VAL A 225 9.15 -12.94 -15.05
CA VAL A 225 8.06 -12.26 -15.76
C VAL A 225 8.33 -10.75 -15.75
N ASN A 226 8.33 -10.12 -16.90
CA ASN A 226 8.49 -8.67 -16.94
C ASN A 226 7.24 -7.95 -16.37
N GLU A 227 7.41 -6.71 -15.95
CA GLU A 227 6.34 -5.96 -15.29
C GLU A 227 5.10 -5.76 -16.17
N SER A 228 5.28 -5.56 -17.49
CA SER A 228 4.15 -5.42 -18.41
C SER A 228 3.30 -6.68 -18.45
N ASP A 229 3.94 -7.85 -18.51
CA ASP A 229 3.25 -9.13 -18.52
C ASP A 229 2.66 -9.45 -17.15
N TYR A 230 3.34 -9.09 -16.06
CA TYR A 230 2.78 -9.18 -14.72
C TYR A 230 1.43 -8.48 -14.62
N TRP A 231 1.32 -7.27 -15.15
CA TRP A 231 0.08 -6.50 -15.13
C TRP A 231 -0.96 -6.94 -16.16
N SER A 232 -0.57 -7.49 -17.29
CA SER A 232 -1.49 -7.85 -18.38
C SER A 232 -2.04 -9.27 -18.28
N THR A 233 -1.24 -10.23 -17.83
CA THR A 233 -1.63 -11.64 -17.73
C THR A 233 -2.59 -11.85 -16.57
N ARG A 234 -3.63 -12.64 -16.78
CA ARG A 234 -4.49 -13.13 -15.70
C ARG A 234 -3.96 -14.48 -15.23
N TYR A 235 -3.67 -14.59 -13.96
CA TYR A 235 -3.24 -15.84 -13.33
C TYR A 235 -4.40 -16.48 -12.59
N ASP A 236 -4.48 -17.80 -12.67
CA ASP A 236 -5.30 -18.61 -11.76
C ASP A 236 -4.53 -18.73 -10.44
N GLU A 237 -5.14 -18.27 -9.35
CA GLU A 237 -4.46 -18.21 -8.05
C GLU A 237 -4.16 -19.58 -7.48
N ASP A 238 -5.07 -20.54 -7.63
CA ASP A 238 -4.89 -21.91 -7.12
C ASP A 238 -3.80 -22.65 -7.89
N GLN A 239 -3.76 -22.47 -9.23
CA GLN A 239 -2.69 -23.03 -10.05
C GLN A 239 -1.34 -22.41 -9.69
N LEU A 240 -1.26 -21.09 -9.55
CA LEU A 240 -0.05 -20.37 -9.15
C LEU A 240 0.45 -20.82 -7.78
N ASP A 241 -0.44 -20.95 -6.81
CA ASP A 241 -0.09 -21.43 -5.46
C ASP A 241 0.45 -22.85 -5.49
N ASN A 242 -0.12 -23.74 -6.32
CA ASN A 242 0.38 -25.10 -6.47
C ASN A 242 1.77 -25.14 -7.12
N GLU A 243 2.02 -24.30 -8.13
CA GLU A 243 3.36 -24.17 -8.75
C GLU A 243 4.39 -23.68 -7.72
N ILE A 244 4.04 -22.70 -6.89
CA ILE A 244 4.92 -22.18 -5.84
C ILE A 244 5.22 -23.25 -4.80
N ARG A 245 4.19 -23.97 -4.30
CA ARG A 245 4.37 -25.06 -3.33
C ARG A 245 5.31 -26.15 -3.87
N GLN A 246 5.12 -26.53 -5.12
CA GLN A 246 6.00 -27.50 -5.77
C GLN A 246 7.43 -27.00 -5.87
N ALA A 247 7.65 -25.77 -6.30
CA ALA A 247 8.97 -25.18 -6.44
C ALA A 247 9.70 -25.04 -5.09
N LEU A 248 8.98 -24.68 -4.01
CA LEU A 248 9.50 -24.67 -2.64
C LEU A 248 9.89 -26.07 -2.17
N LYS A 249 9.03 -27.07 -2.35
CA LYS A 249 9.29 -28.46 -1.98
C LYS A 249 10.49 -29.05 -2.70
N GLU A 250 10.65 -28.74 -3.98
CA GLU A 250 11.77 -29.19 -4.81
C GLU A 250 13.06 -28.38 -4.58
N LYS A 251 13.03 -27.37 -3.68
CA LYS A 251 14.13 -26.43 -3.40
C LYS A 251 14.65 -25.70 -4.64
N LYS A 252 13.81 -25.55 -5.66
CA LYS A 252 14.09 -24.77 -6.88
C LYS A 252 13.86 -23.28 -6.67
N TYR A 253 13.00 -22.96 -5.73
CA TYR A 253 12.67 -21.58 -5.35
C TYR A 253 12.93 -21.38 -3.87
N THR A 254 13.57 -20.28 -3.53
CA THR A 254 13.75 -19.81 -2.16
C THR A 254 13.18 -18.42 -2.06
N PHE A 255 12.20 -18.26 -1.20
CA PHE A 255 11.64 -16.95 -0.91
C PHE A 255 12.63 -16.16 -0.06
N SER A 256 13.20 -15.10 -0.63
CA SER A 256 14.14 -14.24 0.07
C SER A 256 13.42 -13.16 0.86
N VAL A 257 13.68 -13.14 2.16
CA VAL A 257 13.40 -11.96 2.99
C VAL A 257 14.59 -11.03 2.82
N GLN A 258 14.38 -9.95 2.08
CA GLN A 258 15.35 -8.86 2.08
C GLN A 258 15.18 -8.03 3.35
#